data_61eba1ae0eb8a0eda0de842cd3d4f5d1
#
_entry.id   61eba1ae0eb8a0eda0de842cd3d4f5d1
#
_cell.length_a   1.000
_cell.length_b   1.000
_cell.length_c   1.000
_cell.angle_alpha   90.00
_cell.angle_beta   90.00
_cell.angle_gamma   90.00
#
_symmetry.space_group_name_H-M   'P 1'
#
loop_
_entity.id
_entity.type
_entity.pdbx_description
1 polymer ?
#
loop_
_entity_poly.entity_id
_entity_poly.type
_entity_poly.pdbx_seq_one_letter_code
_entity_poly.pdbx_strand_id
1 'polypeptide(L)'
;YSSSHRGPYDARRAGQDMEYVKALLEQQPLLALFFTIALGYLVGEINIRGFSLGAGAVLFVALAVGWLAPKSVPPAMVGTLGLALFLYTVGIQYGKQFFAGLTSRAGLHANTIALAGVLLSGAVSLSFVAIFDLEPGHALGIFAGSGTSTPTLQAAMAAVGNEEPAVGYSVSYPFGVAGSILFLY
;
A
#
# COMPACT_ATOMS: atom_id res chain seq x y z
N TYR A 1 -32.76 -13.24 -28.49
CA TYR A 1 -32.61 -11.85 -28.00
C TYR A 1 -33.50 -11.71 -26.77
N SER A 2 -32.98 -11.92 -25.59
CA SER A 2 -33.67 -11.63 -24.34
C SER A 2 -32.91 -10.48 -23.68
N SER A 3 -33.34 -9.27 -23.91
CA SER A 3 -32.91 -8.08 -23.16
C SER A 3 -33.59 -8.15 -21.79
N SER A 4 -32.82 -8.56 -20.75
CA SER A 4 -33.29 -8.47 -19.38
C SER A 4 -33.39 -7.00 -18.98
N HIS A 5 -34.58 -6.41 -19.09
CA HIS A 5 -34.91 -5.15 -18.43
C HIS A 5 -34.80 -5.34 -16.91
N ARG A 6 -33.68 -4.94 -16.31
CA ARG A 6 -33.60 -4.75 -14.86
C ARG A 6 -34.52 -3.58 -14.53
N GLY A 7 -35.65 -3.87 -13.88
CA GLY A 7 -36.65 -2.87 -13.55
C GLY A 7 -36.15 -1.86 -12.50
N PRO A 8 -36.80 -0.68 -12.39
CA PRO A 8 -36.45 0.36 -11.40
C PRO A 8 -36.47 -0.14 -9.93
N TYR A 9 -37.11 -1.28 -9.68
CA TYR A 9 -37.16 -1.95 -8.37
C TYR A 9 -35.83 -2.60 -7.99
N ASP A 10 -35.10 -3.22 -8.94
CA ASP A 10 -33.79 -3.83 -8.70
C ASP A 10 -32.72 -2.78 -8.44
N ALA A 11 -32.78 -1.62 -9.09
CA ALA A 11 -31.86 -0.53 -8.86
C ALA A 11 -32.00 0.09 -7.45
N ARG A 12 -33.23 0.20 -6.94
CA ARG A 12 -33.49 0.70 -5.57
C ARG A 12 -33.02 -0.29 -4.50
N ARG A 13 -33.24 -1.60 -4.70
CA ARG A 13 -32.73 -2.63 -3.79
C ARG A 13 -31.20 -2.62 -3.75
N ALA A 14 -30.54 -2.64 -4.90
CA ALA A 14 -29.09 -2.58 -4.97
C ALA A 14 -28.51 -1.33 -4.29
N GLY A 15 -29.18 -0.17 -4.39
CA GLY A 15 -28.79 1.04 -3.66
C GLY A 15 -28.94 0.90 -2.15
N GLN A 16 -30.02 0.31 -1.67
CA GLN A 16 -30.24 0.07 -0.23
C GLN A 16 -29.23 -0.95 0.34
N ASP A 17 -28.97 -2.02 -0.40
CA ASP A 17 -27.99 -3.03 0.00
C ASP A 17 -26.58 -2.44 0.08
N MET A 18 -26.21 -1.55 -0.85
CA MET A 18 -24.93 -0.85 -0.85
C MET A 18 -24.80 0.10 0.35
N GLU A 19 -25.82 0.88 0.65
CA GLU A 19 -25.85 1.76 1.83
C GLU A 19 -25.78 0.97 3.13
N TYR A 20 -26.43 -0.20 3.21
CA TYR A 20 -26.35 -1.07 4.36
C TYR A 20 -24.93 -1.63 4.55
N VAL A 21 -24.29 -2.13 3.48
CA VAL A 21 -22.91 -2.62 3.51
C VAL A 21 -21.95 -1.52 3.93
N LYS A 22 -22.07 -0.32 3.37
CA LYS A 22 -21.27 0.84 3.74
C LYS A 22 -21.42 1.17 5.22
N ALA A 23 -22.66 1.28 5.72
CA ALA A 23 -22.95 1.56 7.11
C ALA A 23 -22.35 0.48 8.05
N LEU A 24 -22.44 -0.79 7.68
CA LEU A 24 -21.88 -1.91 8.43
C LEU A 24 -20.34 -1.79 8.53
N LEU A 25 -19.67 -1.52 7.42
CA LEU A 25 -18.20 -1.38 7.38
C LEU A 25 -17.73 -0.17 8.18
N GLU A 26 -18.47 0.95 8.13
CA GLU A 26 -18.15 2.17 8.89
C GLU A 26 -18.39 2.02 10.40
N GLN A 27 -19.38 1.23 10.80
CA GLN A 27 -19.68 0.95 12.23
C GLN A 27 -18.74 -0.10 12.81
N GLN A 28 -18.16 -0.97 11.98
CA GLN A 28 -17.30 -2.08 12.40
C GLN A 28 -15.94 -2.04 11.67
N PRO A 29 -15.02 -1.11 12.04
CA PRO A 29 -13.74 -0.96 11.33
C PRO A 29 -12.86 -2.21 11.32
N LEU A 30 -12.92 -3.05 12.37
CA LEU A 30 -12.20 -4.32 12.39
C LEU A 30 -12.80 -5.34 11.42
N LEU A 31 -14.12 -5.35 11.26
CA LEU A 31 -14.77 -6.17 10.24
C LEU A 31 -14.34 -5.72 8.84
N ALA A 32 -14.31 -4.41 8.59
CA ALA A 32 -13.81 -3.86 7.33
C ALA A 32 -12.36 -4.27 7.05
N LEU A 33 -11.49 -4.24 8.08
CA LEU A 33 -10.11 -4.67 7.98
C LEU A 33 -10.00 -6.15 7.56
N PHE A 34 -10.65 -7.06 8.30
CA PHE A 34 -10.58 -8.50 8.00
C PHE A 34 -11.24 -8.85 6.66
N PHE A 35 -12.35 -8.21 6.32
CA PHE A 35 -12.99 -8.36 5.02
C PHE A 35 -12.06 -7.93 3.89
N THR A 36 -11.41 -6.78 4.04
CA THR A 36 -10.45 -6.25 3.07
C THR A 36 -9.25 -7.17 2.88
N ILE A 37 -8.70 -7.71 3.98
CA ILE A 37 -7.59 -8.68 3.92
C ILE A 37 -8.05 -9.95 3.21
N ALA A 38 -9.17 -10.53 3.61
CA ALA A 38 -9.68 -11.76 3.01
C ALA A 38 -9.95 -11.61 1.51
N LEU A 39 -10.66 -10.55 1.11
CA LEU A 39 -10.95 -10.28 -0.28
C LEU A 39 -9.67 -9.97 -1.07
N GLY A 40 -8.73 -9.22 -0.47
CA GLY A 40 -7.44 -8.92 -1.07
C GLY A 40 -6.60 -10.16 -1.34
N TYR A 41 -6.57 -11.10 -0.41
CA TYR A 41 -5.91 -12.40 -0.63
C TYR A 41 -6.58 -13.19 -1.75
N LEU A 42 -7.90 -13.27 -1.77
CA LEU A 42 -8.64 -13.96 -2.84
C LEU A 42 -8.34 -13.35 -4.22
N VAL A 43 -8.32 -12.03 -4.31
CA VAL A 43 -7.94 -11.32 -5.56
C VAL A 43 -6.47 -11.56 -5.90
N GLY A 44 -5.60 -11.58 -4.90
CA GLY A 44 -4.16 -11.80 -5.06
C GLY A 44 -3.79 -13.19 -5.59
N GLU A 45 -4.60 -14.21 -5.31
CA GLU A 45 -4.42 -15.58 -5.81
C GLU A 45 -4.79 -15.72 -7.30
N ILE A 46 -5.47 -14.73 -7.89
CA ILE A 46 -5.84 -14.76 -9.30
C ILE A 46 -4.57 -14.69 -10.15
N ASN A 47 -4.27 -15.78 -10.84
CA ASN A 47 -3.11 -15.85 -11.73
C ASN A 47 -3.54 -15.55 -13.19
N ILE A 48 -3.01 -14.48 -13.75
CA ILE A 48 -3.25 -14.08 -15.13
C ILE A 48 -1.95 -14.22 -15.91
N ARG A 49 -1.86 -15.24 -16.75
CA ARG A 49 -0.67 -15.51 -17.60
C ARG A 49 0.64 -15.67 -16.82
N GLY A 50 0.61 -16.29 -15.65
CA GLY A 50 1.79 -16.44 -14.81
C GLY A 50 2.04 -15.31 -13.82
N PHE A 51 1.22 -14.27 -13.86
CA PHE A 51 1.30 -13.11 -12.97
C PHE A 51 0.21 -13.16 -11.91
N SER A 52 0.57 -12.96 -10.64
CA SER A 52 -0.37 -12.75 -9.53
C SER A 52 0.10 -11.58 -8.65
N LEU A 53 -0.84 -10.82 -8.13
CA LEU A 53 -0.55 -9.69 -7.22
C LEU A 53 -0.15 -10.15 -5.80
N GLY A 54 -0.45 -11.41 -5.46
CA GLY A 54 -0.21 -11.95 -4.12
C GLY A 54 -0.82 -11.07 -3.02
N ALA A 55 -0.11 -10.94 -1.89
CA ALA A 55 -0.54 -10.10 -0.77
C ALA A 55 -0.66 -8.60 -1.13
N GLY A 56 0.00 -8.13 -2.20
CA GLY A 56 -0.10 -6.74 -2.68
C GLY A 56 -1.51 -6.35 -3.12
N ALA A 57 -2.35 -7.33 -3.51
CA ALA A 57 -3.74 -7.09 -3.89
C ALA A 57 -4.58 -6.53 -2.73
N VAL A 58 -4.21 -6.80 -1.47
CA VAL A 58 -4.89 -6.26 -0.28
C VAL A 58 -4.92 -4.73 -0.31
N LEU A 59 -3.85 -4.08 -0.79
CA LEU A 59 -3.81 -2.62 -0.92
C LEU A 59 -4.90 -2.13 -1.89
N PHE A 60 -5.03 -2.75 -3.07
CA PHE A 60 -6.00 -2.31 -4.07
C PHE A 60 -7.44 -2.48 -3.58
N VAL A 61 -7.70 -3.59 -2.87
CA VAL A 61 -9.00 -3.80 -2.21
C VAL A 61 -9.22 -2.78 -1.09
N ALA A 62 -8.17 -2.45 -0.30
CA ALA A 62 -8.26 -1.43 0.73
C ALA A 62 -8.59 -0.05 0.16
N LEU A 63 -7.99 0.33 -0.97
CA LEU A 63 -8.33 1.58 -1.66
C LEU A 63 -9.79 1.60 -2.11
N ALA A 64 -10.30 0.50 -2.66
CA ALA A 64 -11.70 0.39 -3.06
C ALA A 64 -12.67 0.45 -1.87
N VAL A 65 -12.35 -0.24 -0.77
CA VAL A 65 -13.15 -0.19 0.48
C VAL A 65 -13.10 1.19 1.10
N GLY A 66 -11.94 1.84 1.15
CA GLY A 66 -11.78 3.20 1.65
C GLY A 66 -12.54 4.25 0.83
N TRP A 67 -12.62 4.05 -0.49
CA TRP A 67 -13.45 4.88 -1.35
C TRP A 67 -14.96 4.66 -1.09
N LEU A 68 -15.38 3.42 -0.89
CA LEU A 68 -16.77 3.05 -0.62
C LEU A 68 -17.23 3.49 0.78
N ALA A 69 -16.40 3.26 1.80
CA ALA A 69 -16.70 3.49 3.21
C ALA A 69 -15.55 4.26 3.90
N PRO A 70 -15.45 5.59 3.68
CA PRO A 70 -14.30 6.39 4.14
C PRO A 70 -14.08 6.41 5.66
N LYS A 71 -15.13 6.12 6.43
CA LYS A 71 -15.07 6.09 7.91
C LYS A 71 -14.73 4.70 8.48
N SER A 72 -14.46 3.71 7.64
CA SER A 72 -14.12 2.34 8.07
C SER A 72 -12.65 2.17 8.50
N VAL A 73 -11.96 3.26 8.81
CA VAL A 73 -10.54 3.26 9.21
C VAL A 73 -10.38 2.60 10.59
N PRO A 74 -9.56 1.55 10.74
CA PRO A 74 -9.29 0.94 12.02
C PRO A 74 -8.55 1.89 12.96
N PRO A 75 -8.61 1.68 14.30
CA PRO A 75 -7.82 2.46 15.24
C PRO A 75 -6.31 2.45 14.87
N ALA A 76 -5.63 3.58 15.05
CA ALA A 76 -4.21 3.75 14.67
C ALA A 76 -3.29 2.69 15.30
N MET A 77 -3.62 2.21 16.51
CA MET A 77 -2.89 1.14 17.19
C MET A 77 -2.81 -0.15 16.37
N VAL A 78 -3.81 -0.48 15.56
CA VAL A 78 -3.82 -1.67 14.70
C VAL A 78 -2.73 -1.55 13.63
N GLY A 79 -2.60 -0.39 13.02
CA GLY A 79 -1.54 -0.10 12.04
C GLY A 79 -0.15 -0.17 12.66
N THR A 80 0.03 0.44 13.84
CA THR A 80 1.30 0.39 14.58
C THR A 80 1.69 -1.04 14.96
N LEU A 81 0.75 -1.83 15.46
CA LEU A 81 0.99 -3.25 15.78
C LEU A 81 1.33 -4.05 14.53
N GLY A 82 0.59 -3.83 13.43
CA GLY A 82 0.87 -4.50 12.14
C GLY A 82 2.28 -4.20 11.63
N LEU A 83 2.71 -2.93 11.69
CA LEU A 83 4.06 -2.54 11.31
C LEU A 83 5.12 -3.18 12.22
N ALA A 84 4.92 -3.17 13.54
CA ALA A 84 5.84 -3.79 14.49
C ALA A 84 5.99 -5.29 14.24
N LEU A 85 4.90 -6.01 14.02
CA LEU A 85 4.91 -7.43 13.68
C LEU A 85 5.60 -7.71 12.34
N PHE A 86 5.36 -6.86 11.34
CA PHE A 86 6.03 -6.96 10.05
C PHE A 86 7.54 -6.83 10.19
N LEU A 87 8.02 -5.76 10.87
CA LEU A 87 9.46 -5.55 11.09
C LEU A 87 10.09 -6.65 11.92
N TYR A 88 9.41 -7.12 12.96
CA TYR A 88 9.85 -8.25 13.78
C TYR A 88 10.03 -9.52 12.93
N THR A 89 9.03 -9.85 12.13
CA THR A 89 9.05 -11.04 11.27
C THR A 89 10.20 -10.99 10.27
N VAL A 90 10.37 -9.84 9.59
CA VAL A 90 11.49 -9.62 8.66
C VAL A 90 12.84 -9.74 9.38
N GLY A 91 12.97 -9.14 10.57
CA GLY A 91 14.19 -9.22 11.38
C GLY A 91 14.56 -10.64 11.76
N ILE A 92 13.61 -11.43 12.24
CA ILE A 92 13.85 -12.85 12.60
C ILE A 92 14.17 -13.68 11.37
N GLN A 93 13.45 -13.49 10.27
CA GLN A 93 13.59 -14.32 9.06
C GLN A 93 14.92 -14.07 8.36
N TYR A 94 15.37 -12.83 8.28
CA TYR A 94 16.54 -12.44 7.49
C TYR A 94 17.74 -11.98 8.33
N GLY A 95 17.65 -11.93 9.64
CA GLY A 95 18.70 -11.39 10.51
C GLY A 95 20.06 -12.07 10.32
N LYS A 96 20.09 -13.40 10.21
CA LYS A 96 21.34 -14.16 9.97
C LYS A 96 21.97 -13.80 8.62
N GLN A 97 21.17 -13.74 7.57
CA GLN A 97 21.62 -13.38 6.22
C GLN A 97 22.09 -11.92 6.15
N PHE A 98 21.41 -11.03 6.86
CA PHE A 98 21.78 -9.63 6.95
C PHE A 98 23.20 -9.45 7.54
N PHE A 99 23.47 -10.02 8.71
CA PHE A 99 24.79 -9.91 9.34
C PHE A 99 25.89 -10.60 8.53
N ALA A 100 25.61 -11.76 7.92
CA ALA A 100 26.55 -12.43 7.03
C ALA A 100 26.82 -11.59 5.75
N GLY A 101 25.82 -10.89 5.25
CA GLY A 101 25.93 -10.00 4.10
C GLY A 101 26.78 -8.78 4.35
N LEU A 102 26.69 -8.17 5.56
CA LEU A 102 27.44 -6.95 5.87
C LEU A 102 28.97 -7.11 5.74
N THR A 103 29.51 -8.30 6.00
CA THR A 103 30.94 -8.59 5.98
C THR A 103 31.43 -9.24 4.68
N SER A 104 30.53 -9.64 3.79
CA SER A 104 30.87 -10.28 2.52
C SER A 104 31.14 -9.26 1.41
N ARG A 105 32.03 -9.60 0.45
CA ARG A 105 32.25 -8.74 -0.74
C ARG A 105 30.97 -8.54 -1.56
N ALA A 106 30.20 -9.59 -1.71
CA ALA A 106 28.92 -9.51 -2.44
C ALA A 106 27.93 -8.59 -1.70
N GLY A 107 27.84 -8.67 -0.37
CA GLY A 107 27.00 -7.80 0.44
C GLY A 107 27.45 -6.34 0.42
N LEU A 108 28.75 -6.07 0.41
CA LEU A 108 29.26 -4.69 0.25
C LEU A 108 28.86 -4.08 -1.10
N HIS A 109 28.96 -4.85 -2.19
CA HIS A 109 28.48 -4.38 -3.50
C HIS A 109 26.97 -4.16 -3.50
N ALA A 110 26.19 -5.09 -2.95
CA ALA A 110 24.74 -4.94 -2.86
C ALA A 110 24.34 -3.70 -2.03
N ASN A 111 25.00 -3.49 -0.88
CA ASN A 111 24.74 -2.31 -0.04
C ASN A 111 25.13 -1.01 -0.73
N THR A 112 26.21 -0.99 -1.51
CA THR A 112 26.61 0.20 -2.29
C THR A 112 25.56 0.53 -3.36
N ILE A 113 25.09 -0.50 -4.08
CA ILE A 113 24.03 -0.34 -5.10
C ILE A 113 22.73 0.15 -4.44
N ALA A 114 22.33 -0.45 -3.31
CA ALA A 114 21.14 -0.05 -2.58
C ALA A 114 21.23 1.40 -2.09
N LEU A 115 22.37 1.80 -1.52
CA LEU A 115 22.60 3.17 -1.07
C LEU A 115 22.53 4.16 -2.25
N ALA A 116 23.21 3.84 -3.36
CA ALA A 116 23.16 4.67 -4.56
C ALA A 116 21.73 4.80 -5.10
N GLY A 117 20.97 3.70 -5.13
CA GLY A 117 19.57 3.69 -5.55
C GLY A 117 18.68 4.58 -4.67
N VAL A 118 18.82 4.48 -3.35
CA VAL A 118 18.06 5.33 -2.41
C VAL A 118 18.43 6.80 -2.58
N LEU A 119 19.73 7.13 -2.67
CA LEU A 119 20.17 8.51 -2.84
C LEU A 119 19.69 9.10 -4.18
N LEU A 120 19.77 8.33 -5.25
CA LEU A 120 19.30 8.76 -6.57
C LEU A 120 17.77 8.97 -6.57
N SER A 121 17.02 8.02 -6.01
CA SER A 121 15.57 8.14 -5.87
C SER A 121 15.17 9.36 -5.03
N GLY A 122 15.88 9.62 -3.93
CA GLY A 122 15.70 10.82 -3.12
C GLY A 122 15.97 12.11 -3.89
N ALA A 123 17.08 12.14 -4.66
CA ALA A 123 17.43 13.30 -5.49
C ALA A 123 16.37 13.56 -6.58
N VAL A 124 15.87 12.51 -7.22
CA VAL A 124 14.77 12.61 -8.19
C VAL A 124 13.51 13.16 -7.52
N SER A 125 13.12 12.63 -6.36
CA SER A 125 11.95 13.11 -5.61
C SER A 125 12.07 14.59 -5.23
N LEU A 126 13.23 15.03 -4.75
CA LEU A 126 13.49 16.44 -4.45
C LEU A 126 13.44 17.32 -5.71
N SER A 127 13.91 16.81 -6.85
CA SER A 127 13.81 17.53 -8.13
C SER A 127 12.35 17.74 -8.54
N PHE A 128 11.49 16.75 -8.34
CA PHE A 128 10.05 16.89 -8.61
C PHE A 128 9.38 17.90 -7.66
N VAL A 129 9.78 17.96 -6.39
CA VAL A 129 9.31 19.01 -5.46
C VAL A 129 9.59 20.39 -6.04
N ALA A 130 10.83 20.62 -6.50
CA ALA A 130 11.23 21.91 -7.04
C ALA A 130 10.57 22.26 -8.39
N ILE A 131 10.31 21.26 -9.25
CA ILE A 131 9.72 21.47 -10.58
C ILE A 131 8.20 21.68 -10.52
N PHE A 132 7.52 20.93 -9.65
CA PHE A 132 6.05 20.90 -9.60
C PHE A 132 5.49 21.67 -8.39
N ASP A 133 6.33 22.32 -7.61
CA ASP A 133 5.96 23.07 -6.38
C ASP A 133 5.11 22.22 -5.42
N LEU A 134 5.54 20.95 -5.23
CA LEU A 134 4.83 20.01 -4.39
C LEU A 134 5.08 20.32 -2.91
N GLU A 135 4.04 20.15 -2.10
CA GLU A 135 4.19 20.21 -0.66
C GLU A 135 5.13 19.10 -0.16
N PRO A 136 6.05 19.41 0.78
CA PRO A 136 7.04 18.44 1.26
C PRO A 136 6.45 17.15 1.79
N GLY A 137 5.28 17.21 2.45
CA GLY A 137 4.57 16.04 2.96
C GLY A 137 4.17 15.08 1.84
N HIS A 138 3.55 15.58 0.79
CA HIS A 138 3.16 14.78 -0.38
C HIS A 138 4.38 14.16 -1.08
N ALA A 139 5.46 14.94 -1.24
CA ALA A 139 6.68 14.46 -1.89
C ALA A 139 7.36 13.32 -1.11
N LEU A 140 7.44 13.44 0.23
CA LEU A 140 7.94 12.38 1.09
C LEU A 140 7.07 11.12 1.00
N GLY A 141 5.76 11.29 0.90
CA GLY A 141 4.82 10.20 0.68
C GLY A 141 5.03 9.52 -0.68
N ILE A 142 5.17 10.29 -1.76
CA ILE A 142 5.46 9.77 -3.11
C ILE A 142 6.78 8.98 -3.11
N PHE A 143 7.82 9.51 -2.48
CA PHE A 143 9.11 8.81 -2.34
C PHE A 143 8.94 7.47 -1.60
N ALA A 144 8.26 7.48 -0.44
CA ALA A 144 8.03 6.28 0.36
C ALA A 144 7.17 5.25 -0.39
N GLY A 145 6.13 5.70 -1.10
CA GLY A 145 5.21 4.84 -1.85
C GLY A 145 5.84 4.23 -3.09
N SER A 146 6.58 5.01 -3.89
CA SER A 146 7.29 4.50 -5.06
C SER A 146 8.35 3.45 -4.70
N GLY A 147 8.98 3.60 -3.52
CA GLY A 147 9.88 2.61 -2.95
C GLY A 147 9.19 1.48 -2.17
N THR A 148 7.86 1.46 -2.12
CA THR A 148 7.04 0.49 -1.35
C THR A 148 7.46 0.37 0.12
N SER A 149 7.96 1.48 0.72
CA SER A 149 8.56 1.51 2.05
C SER A 149 7.61 2.07 3.10
N THR A 150 6.85 1.20 3.76
CA THR A 150 6.00 1.60 4.90
C THR A 150 6.79 2.21 6.07
N PRO A 151 7.99 1.73 6.44
CA PRO A 151 8.79 2.40 7.46
C PRO A 151 9.16 3.84 7.10
N THR A 152 9.48 4.12 5.83
CA THR A 152 9.75 5.48 5.35
C THR A 152 8.51 6.37 5.44
N LEU A 153 7.31 5.83 5.13
CA LEU A 153 6.06 6.55 5.33
C LEU A 153 5.87 6.96 6.79
N GLN A 154 6.07 6.03 7.73
CA GLN A 154 5.93 6.32 9.16
C GLN A 154 6.92 7.39 9.63
N ALA A 155 8.16 7.33 9.17
CA ALA A 155 9.16 8.35 9.45
C ALA A 155 8.78 9.72 8.86
N ALA A 156 8.25 9.75 7.64
CA ALA A 156 7.76 10.96 6.99
C ALA A 156 6.59 11.59 7.76
N MET A 157 5.59 10.80 8.15
CA MET A 157 4.45 11.27 8.94
C MET A 157 4.90 11.84 10.30
N ALA A 158 5.83 11.17 10.96
CA ALA A 158 6.39 11.66 12.22
C ALA A 158 7.18 12.97 12.05
N ALA A 159 7.90 13.14 10.96
CA ALA A 159 8.68 14.34 10.68
C ALA A 159 7.82 15.54 10.29
N VAL A 160 6.76 15.32 9.52
CA VAL A 160 5.84 16.38 9.06
C VAL A 160 4.78 16.71 10.11
N GLY A 161 4.41 15.73 10.95
CA GLY A 161 3.41 15.88 12.01
C GLY A 161 1.96 15.88 11.52
N ASN A 162 1.72 15.44 10.27
CA ASN A 162 0.39 15.33 9.69
C ASN A 162 0.28 14.12 8.76
N GLU A 163 -0.88 13.92 8.11
CA GLU A 163 -1.17 12.75 7.25
C GLU A 163 -0.90 13.00 5.75
N GLU A 164 -0.38 14.14 5.35
CA GLU A 164 -0.05 14.42 3.93
C GLU A 164 0.86 13.36 3.29
N PRO A 165 1.89 12.81 3.99
CA PRO A 165 2.68 11.74 3.43
C PRO A 165 1.86 10.48 3.10
N ALA A 166 0.80 10.19 3.85
CA ALA A 166 -0.07 9.04 3.56
C ALA A 166 -0.84 9.22 2.24
N VAL A 167 -1.22 10.44 1.90
CA VAL A 167 -1.87 10.75 0.62
C VAL A 167 -0.89 10.50 -0.54
N GLY A 168 0.31 11.07 -0.50
CA GLY A 168 1.35 10.85 -1.51
C GLY A 168 1.72 9.37 -1.66
N TYR A 169 1.83 8.66 -0.54
CA TYR A 169 2.09 7.23 -0.50
C TYR A 169 1.00 6.41 -1.19
N SER A 170 -0.28 6.66 -0.88
CA SER A 170 -1.39 5.89 -1.43
C SER A 170 -1.50 6.02 -2.96
N VAL A 171 -1.13 7.18 -3.51
CA VAL A 171 -1.10 7.41 -4.95
C VAL A 171 0.08 6.70 -5.62
N SER A 172 1.27 6.74 -5.02
CA SER A 172 2.51 6.26 -5.66
C SER A 172 2.80 4.77 -5.41
N TYR A 173 2.33 4.19 -4.32
CA TYR A 173 2.56 2.79 -3.96
C TYR A 173 2.10 1.80 -5.04
N PRO A 174 0.90 1.92 -5.65
CA PRO A 174 0.49 1.03 -6.73
C PRO A 174 1.47 1.02 -7.90
N PHE A 175 2.05 2.18 -8.24
CA PHE A 175 3.07 2.28 -9.29
C PHE A 175 4.40 1.64 -8.88
N GLY A 176 4.79 1.77 -7.61
CA GLY A 176 5.98 1.08 -7.07
C GLY A 176 5.86 -0.43 -7.16
N VAL A 177 4.72 -0.99 -6.79
CA VAL A 177 4.43 -2.43 -6.90
C VAL A 177 4.38 -2.86 -8.36
N ALA A 178 3.57 -2.20 -9.19
CA ALA A 178 3.41 -2.55 -10.60
C ALA A 178 4.73 -2.40 -11.37
N GLY A 179 5.49 -1.32 -11.12
CA GLY A 179 6.79 -1.08 -11.73
C GLY A 179 7.78 -2.19 -11.42
N SER A 180 7.95 -2.54 -10.16
CA SER A 180 8.84 -3.63 -9.73
C SER A 180 8.51 -4.94 -10.42
N ILE A 181 7.24 -5.25 -10.58
CA ILE A 181 6.77 -6.48 -11.23
C ILE A 181 7.07 -6.43 -12.74
N LEU A 182 6.76 -5.32 -13.41
CA LEU A 182 7.00 -5.16 -14.85
C LEU A 182 8.49 -5.24 -15.22
N PHE A 183 9.38 -4.84 -14.31
CA PHE A 183 10.84 -4.94 -14.54
C PHE A 183 11.41 -6.33 -14.26
N LEU A 184 10.68 -7.19 -13.53
CA LEU A 184 11.11 -8.56 -13.23
C LEU A 184 10.62 -9.59 -14.26
N TYR A 185 9.64 -9.25 -15.07
CA TYR A 185 9.07 -10.09 -16.14
C TYR A 185 9.42 -9.57 -17.53
#